data_8e228602977dcc8733e0ad1cdf35b7bd
#
_entry.id   8e228602977dcc8733e0ad1cdf35b7bd
#
_cell.length_a   1.000
_cell.length_b   1.000
_cell.length_c   1.000
_cell.angle_alpha   90.00
_cell.angle_beta   90.00
_cell.angle_gamma   90.00
#
_symmetry.space_group_name_H-M   'P 1'
#
loop_
_entity.id
_entity.type
_entity.pdbx_description
1 polymer ?
#
loop_
_entity_poly.entity_id
_entity_poly.type
_entity_poly.pdbx_seq_one_letter_code
_entity_poly.pdbx_strand_id
1 'polypeptide(L)'
;MIIDVNYNPRRPYTANFAKYYNGLLMLVYNGLLFEELLQGCPIKDDALAYSKYLDSQMANIVLIGMPYSGKTTIGKILSNDLKKAFFDTDIILKSENNDLVSCLNSGKDVVYFRVNESLLVKELSSTKFSSIISTGGGVILNVENINYLKQNGIIIYLDATTSTLKNRCNFEDRPLIKSINDIDKVYNERKTLYEKYADIIIDGNQPINEVVKTIEVKLNEYFNN
;
A
#
# COMPACT_ATOMS: atom_id res chain seq x y z
N MET A 1 -0.96 -28.04 -10.16
CA MET A 1 -0.90 -26.75 -10.88
C MET A 1 -2.23 -26.07 -10.68
N ILE A 2 -2.25 -24.87 -10.09
CA ILE A 2 -3.46 -24.05 -9.96
C ILE A 2 -3.26 -22.83 -10.83
N ILE A 3 -4.19 -22.59 -11.74
CA ILE A 3 -4.23 -21.41 -12.57
C ILE A 3 -5.29 -20.49 -11.98
N ASP A 4 -4.88 -19.34 -11.47
CA ASP A 4 -5.82 -18.33 -10.99
C ASP A 4 -6.29 -17.49 -12.18
N VAL A 5 -7.56 -17.66 -12.55
CA VAL A 5 -8.19 -16.92 -13.66
C VAL A 5 -8.66 -15.52 -13.25
N ASN A 6 -8.48 -15.10 -12.02
CA ASN A 6 -8.97 -13.79 -11.53
C ASN A 6 -8.12 -12.58 -11.95
N TYR A 7 -7.18 -12.73 -12.85
CA TYR A 7 -6.34 -11.64 -13.39
C TYR A 7 -5.75 -10.66 -12.35
N ASN A 8 -5.85 -10.99 -11.06
CA ASN A 8 -5.24 -10.21 -10.00
C ASN A 8 -3.90 -10.86 -9.62
N PRO A 9 -2.75 -10.29 -10.05
CA PRO A 9 -1.45 -10.91 -9.91
C PRO A 9 -1.03 -11.10 -8.45
N ARG A 10 -1.71 -10.45 -7.50
CA ARG A 10 -1.32 -10.39 -6.09
C ARG A 10 -2.26 -11.13 -5.16
N ARG A 11 -3.23 -11.85 -5.68
CA ARG A 11 -4.16 -12.66 -4.90
C ARG A 11 -3.76 -14.13 -4.95
N PRO A 12 -2.90 -14.63 -4.04
CA PRO A 12 -2.69 -16.07 -3.95
C PRO A 12 -3.97 -16.70 -3.43
N TYR A 13 -4.62 -17.49 -4.25
CA TYR A 13 -5.83 -18.21 -3.86
C TYR A 13 -5.57 -19.25 -2.75
N THR A 14 -4.30 -19.70 -2.63
CA THR A 14 -3.85 -20.58 -1.54
C THR A 14 -2.35 -20.49 -1.34
N ALA A 15 -1.92 -20.13 -0.15
CA ALA A 15 -0.52 -19.98 0.25
C ALA A 15 0.30 -21.28 0.29
N ASN A 16 -0.29 -22.43 -0.03
CA ASN A 16 0.31 -23.75 0.23
C ASN A 16 0.68 -24.59 -1.00
N PHE A 17 0.63 -24.02 -2.23
CA PHE A 17 0.96 -24.78 -3.43
C PHE A 17 2.27 -24.36 -4.08
N ALA A 18 3.10 -25.34 -4.43
CA ALA A 18 4.46 -25.16 -4.91
C ALA A 18 4.62 -24.45 -6.28
N LYS A 19 3.54 -24.20 -7.03
CA LYS A 19 3.55 -23.43 -8.28
C LYS A 19 2.22 -22.68 -8.44
N TYR A 20 2.29 -21.37 -8.34
CA TYR A 20 1.21 -20.44 -8.60
C TYR A 20 1.44 -19.72 -9.92
N TYR A 21 0.44 -19.70 -10.79
CA TYR A 21 0.45 -18.94 -12.03
C TYR A 21 -0.64 -17.88 -11.97
N ASN A 22 -0.28 -16.62 -12.07
CA ASN A 22 -1.28 -15.56 -12.06
C ASN A 22 -2.02 -15.47 -13.41
N GLY A 23 -3.30 -15.15 -13.35
CA GLY A 23 -4.15 -15.09 -14.54
C GLY A 23 -3.76 -13.97 -15.52
N LEU A 24 -3.03 -12.93 -15.07
CA LEU A 24 -2.55 -11.85 -15.93
C LEU A 24 -1.57 -12.37 -16.99
N LEU A 25 -0.64 -13.23 -16.61
CA LEU A 25 0.31 -13.83 -17.57
C LEU A 25 -0.44 -14.68 -18.61
N MET A 26 -1.45 -15.44 -18.20
CA MET A 26 -2.29 -16.22 -19.10
C MET A 26 -3.06 -15.32 -20.07
N LEU A 27 -3.61 -14.21 -19.58
CA LEU A 27 -4.32 -13.23 -20.42
C LEU A 27 -3.39 -12.62 -21.46
N VAL A 28 -2.18 -12.24 -21.07
CA VAL A 28 -1.17 -11.68 -21.97
C VAL A 28 -0.79 -12.70 -23.05
N TYR A 29 -0.53 -13.95 -22.69
CA TYR A 29 -0.26 -15.01 -23.67
C TYR A 29 -1.38 -15.22 -24.68
N ASN A 30 -2.63 -15.26 -24.20
CA ASN A 30 -3.79 -15.40 -25.10
C ASN A 30 -3.95 -14.19 -26.02
N GLY A 31 -3.68 -12.98 -25.52
CA GLY A 31 -3.70 -11.76 -26.34
C GLY A 31 -2.64 -11.78 -27.42
N LEU A 32 -1.40 -12.15 -27.10
CA LEU A 32 -0.31 -12.27 -28.06
C LEU A 32 -0.58 -13.35 -29.12
N LEU A 33 -1.06 -14.54 -28.72
CA LEU A 33 -1.44 -15.60 -29.65
C LEU A 33 -2.56 -15.17 -30.60
N PHE A 34 -3.54 -14.42 -30.11
CA PHE A 34 -4.62 -13.89 -30.95
C PHE A 34 -4.08 -12.88 -31.98
N GLU A 35 -3.15 -12.03 -31.55
CA GLU A 35 -2.50 -11.06 -32.43
C GLU A 35 -1.63 -11.74 -33.50
N GLU A 36 -0.86 -12.77 -33.12
CA GLU A 36 -0.11 -13.61 -34.08
C GLU A 36 -1.03 -14.22 -35.14
N LEU A 37 -2.19 -14.72 -34.76
CA LEU A 37 -3.19 -15.26 -35.69
C LEU A 37 -3.73 -14.20 -36.65
N LEU A 38 -3.96 -12.99 -36.16
CA LEU A 38 -4.45 -11.88 -37.00
C LEU A 38 -3.40 -11.33 -37.96
N GLN A 39 -2.15 -11.25 -37.51
CA GLN A 39 -1.05 -10.70 -38.32
C GLN A 39 -0.40 -11.74 -39.23
N GLY A 40 -0.61 -13.02 -38.98
CA GLY A 40 -0.02 -14.12 -39.73
C GLY A 40 1.50 -14.25 -39.55
N CYS A 41 2.06 -13.64 -38.51
CA CYS A 41 3.50 -13.73 -38.19
C CYS A 41 3.70 -13.85 -36.68
N PRO A 42 4.75 -14.57 -36.22
CA PRO A 42 5.08 -14.69 -34.81
C PRO A 42 5.38 -13.31 -34.17
N ILE A 43 4.78 -13.03 -33.02
CA ILE A 43 5.11 -11.86 -32.21
C ILE A 43 6.33 -12.22 -31.35
N LYS A 44 7.37 -11.39 -31.42
CA LYS A 44 8.62 -11.59 -30.69
C LYS A 44 8.59 -11.03 -29.26
N ASP A 45 7.40 -10.64 -28.78
CA ASP A 45 7.28 -10.00 -27.47
C ASP A 45 7.39 -11.03 -26.34
N ASP A 46 8.10 -10.64 -25.27
CA ASP A 46 8.20 -11.42 -24.06
C ASP A 46 6.94 -11.21 -23.20
N ALA A 47 6.04 -12.20 -23.25
CA ALA A 47 4.80 -12.18 -22.47
C ALA A 47 5.05 -12.01 -20.96
N LEU A 48 6.15 -12.53 -20.44
CA LEU A 48 6.51 -12.36 -19.03
C LEU A 48 6.91 -10.92 -18.73
N ALA A 49 7.76 -10.31 -19.56
CA ALA A 49 8.15 -8.92 -19.40
C ALA A 49 6.94 -7.99 -19.52
N TYR A 50 6.05 -8.25 -20.48
CA TYR A 50 4.83 -7.47 -20.65
C TYR A 50 3.86 -7.64 -19.49
N SER A 51 3.70 -8.84 -18.92
CA SER A 51 2.87 -9.06 -17.75
C SER A 51 3.44 -8.35 -16.49
N LYS A 52 4.75 -8.35 -16.30
CA LYS A 52 5.42 -7.58 -15.23
C LYS A 52 5.21 -6.08 -15.42
N TYR A 53 5.32 -5.58 -16.64
CA TYR A 53 5.04 -4.19 -16.97
C TYR A 53 3.59 -3.82 -16.61
N LEU A 54 2.60 -4.60 -17.04
CA LEU A 54 1.19 -4.36 -16.69
C LEU A 54 0.97 -4.40 -15.18
N ASP A 55 1.57 -5.36 -14.48
CA ASP A 55 1.48 -5.42 -13.01
C ASP A 55 2.04 -4.15 -12.36
N SER A 56 3.16 -3.63 -12.85
CA SER A 56 3.74 -2.36 -12.37
C SER A 56 2.81 -1.17 -12.58
N GLN A 57 2.10 -1.14 -13.70
CA GLN A 57 1.15 -0.06 -14.01
C GLN A 57 -0.11 -0.16 -13.15
N MET A 58 -0.63 -1.37 -12.93
CA MET A 58 -1.89 -1.60 -12.23
C MET A 58 -1.77 -1.62 -10.72
N ALA A 59 -0.59 -1.92 -10.18
CA ALA A 59 -0.37 -2.03 -8.76
C ALA A 59 -0.64 -0.74 -8.00
N ASN A 60 -1.32 -0.86 -6.86
CA ASN A 60 -1.37 0.20 -5.87
C ASN A 60 -0.04 0.27 -5.10
N ILE A 61 0.36 1.46 -4.73
CA ILE A 61 1.48 1.70 -3.83
C ILE A 61 0.90 2.11 -2.49
N VAL A 62 1.07 1.25 -1.49
CA VAL A 62 0.48 1.43 -0.17
C VAL A 62 1.54 1.89 0.81
N LEU A 63 1.37 3.06 1.40
CA LEU A 63 2.29 3.60 2.40
C LEU A 63 1.79 3.29 3.80
N ILE A 64 2.59 2.54 4.56
CA ILE A 64 2.38 2.25 5.99
C ILE A 64 3.50 2.86 6.83
N GLY A 65 3.26 3.01 8.13
CA GLY A 65 4.26 3.53 9.07
C GLY A 65 3.61 4.33 10.21
N MET A 66 4.46 4.76 11.13
CA MET A 66 4.06 5.54 12.29
C MET A 66 3.34 6.84 11.89
N PRO A 67 2.45 7.37 12.75
CA PRO A 67 2.06 8.78 12.64
C PRO A 67 3.30 9.67 12.53
N TYR A 68 3.21 10.73 11.74
CA TYR A 68 4.32 11.68 11.46
C TYR A 68 5.50 11.11 10.63
N SER A 69 5.41 9.88 10.11
CA SER A 69 6.46 9.34 9.22
C SER A 69 6.48 9.97 7.82
N GLY A 70 5.49 10.81 7.48
CA GLY A 70 5.45 11.55 6.21
C GLY A 70 4.63 10.90 5.10
N LYS A 71 3.84 9.84 5.39
CA LYS A 71 3.05 9.09 4.40
C LYS A 71 2.20 9.98 3.48
N THR A 72 1.42 10.88 4.05
CA THR A 72 0.55 11.79 3.29
C THR A 72 1.34 12.70 2.37
N THR A 73 2.45 13.28 2.85
CA THR A 73 3.29 14.20 2.07
C THR A 73 3.99 13.47 0.94
N ILE A 74 4.65 12.35 1.26
CA ILE A 74 5.36 11.50 0.30
C ILE A 74 4.36 10.93 -0.72
N GLY A 75 3.19 10.47 -0.25
CA GLY A 75 2.15 9.93 -1.12
C GLY A 75 1.63 10.93 -2.14
N LYS A 76 1.47 12.20 -1.78
CA LYS A 76 1.07 13.27 -2.71
C LYS A 76 2.15 13.54 -3.77
N ILE A 77 3.43 13.54 -3.38
CA ILE A 77 4.54 13.74 -4.34
C ILE A 77 4.58 12.55 -5.30
N LEU A 78 4.62 11.31 -4.79
CA LEU A 78 4.60 10.11 -5.62
C LEU A 78 3.40 10.07 -6.58
N SER A 79 2.23 10.52 -6.13
CA SER A 79 1.03 10.61 -6.97
C SER A 79 1.24 11.52 -8.18
N ASN A 80 1.87 12.68 -7.98
CA ASN A 80 2.18 13.61 -9.06
C ASN A 80 3.26 13.05 -10.00
N ASP A 81 4.34 12.50 -9.46
CA ASP A 81 5.48 12.01 -10.23
C ASP A 81 5.12 10.77 -11.06
N LEU A 82 4.37 9.84 -10.46
CA LEU A 82 3.94 8.60 -11.11
C LEU A 82 2.59 8.73 -11.85
N LYS A 83 1.94 9.89 -11.82
CA LYS A 83 0.60 10.16 -12.42
C LYS A 83 -0.46 9.16 -11.97
N LYS A 84 -0.43 8.78 -10.68
CA LYS A 84 -1.37 7.87 -10.05
C LYS A 84 -2.33 8.64 -9.14
N ALA A 85 -3.58 8.16 -9.00
CA ALA A 85 -4.54 8.75 -8.07
C ALA A 85 -4.04 8.62 -6.62
N PHE A 86 -4.35 9.59 -5.76
CA PHE A 86 -3.96 9.61 -4.35
C PHE A 86 -5.17 9.44 -3.43
N PHE A 87 -5.07 8.52 -2.49
CA PHE A 87 -6.06 8.30 -1.44
C PHE A 87 -5.37 8.28 -0.06
N ASP A 88 -5.90 9.03 0.90
CA ASP A 88 -5.46 9.00 2.29
C ASP A 88 -6.63 8.55 3.16
N THR A 89 -6.47 7.39 3.81
CA THR A 89 -7.56 6.78 4.57
C THR A 89 -7.98 7.63 5.77
N ASP A 90 -7.03 8.33 6.42
CA ASP A 90 -7.35 9.21 7.54
C ASP A 90 -8.15 10.44 7.07
N ILE A 91 -7.83 10.99 5.89
CA ILE A 91 -8.54 12.14 5.32
C ILE A 91 -9.95 11.73 4.88
N ILE A 92 -10.10 10.58 4.20
CA ILE A 92 -11.40 10.09 3.75
C ILE A 92 -12.32 9.83 4.92
N LEU A 93 -11.86 9.09 5.94
CA LEU A 93 -12.65 8.81 7.15
C LEU A 93 -13.07 10.08 7.87
N LYS A 94 -12.22 11.11 7.90
CA LYS A 94 -12.55 12.41 8.48
C LYS A 94 -13.63 13.16 7.68
N SER A 95 -13.59 13.07 6.34
CA SER A 95 -14.54 13.78 5.47
C SER A 95 -15.92 13.12 5.43
N GLU A 96 -15.97 11.79 5.53
CA GLU A 96 -17.23 11.04 5.46
C GLU A 96 -18.01 11.07 6.78
N ASN A 97 -17.32 11.20 7.91
CA ASN A 97 -17.97 11.16 9.20
C ASN A 97 -17.19 11.94 10.28
N ASN A 98 -17.57 13.19 10.48
CA ASN A 98 -16.98 14.05 11.52
C ASN A 98 -17.11 13.44 12.94
N ASP A 99 -18.12 12.60 13.18
CA ASP A 99 -18.32 11.94 14.47
C ASP A 99 -17.27 10.85 14.74
N LEU A 100 -16.71 10.22 13.68
CA LEU A 100 -15.63 9.24 13.81
C LEU A 100 -14.38 9.83 14.47
N VAL A 101 -14.05 11.08 14.15
CA VAL A 101 -12.90 11.77 14.75
C VAL A 101 -13.19 12.19 16.17
N SER A 102 -14.42 12.64 16.45
CA SER A 102 -14.86 12.99 17.81
C SER A 102 -14.87 11.78 18.74
N CYS A 103 -15.25 10.60 18.23
CA CYS A 103 -15.19 9.31 18.94
C CYS A 103 -13.77 8.93 19.32
N LEU A 104 -12.79 9.10 18.43
CA LEU A 104 -11.37 8.87 18.74
C LEU A 104 -10.86 9.84 19.82
N ASN A 105 -11.25 11.12 19.74
CA ASN A 105 -10.84 12.15 20.68
C ASN A 105 -11.40 11.89 22.10
N SER A 106 -12.60 11.34 22.19
CA SER A 106 -13.26 11.02 23.46
C SER A 106 -12.84 9.68 24.07
N GLY A 107 -12.08 8.85 23.31
CA GLY A 107 -11.69 7.48 23.72
C GLY A 107 -12.86 6.50 23.79
N LYS A 108 -14.06 6.93 23.36
CA LYS A 108 -15.31 6.19 23.57
C LYS A 108 -15.59 5.10 22.54
N ASP A 109 -14.98 5.15 21.35
CA ASP A 109 -15.29 4.13 20.34
C ASP A 109 -14.16 3.88 19.32
N VAL A 110 -13.01 3.43 19.85
CA VAL A 110 -11.89 2.98 18.99
C VAL A 110 -12.34 1.81 18.10
N VAL A 111 -13.25 0.96 18.58
CA VAL A 111 -13.76 -0.19 17.82
C VAL A 111 -14.53 0.27 16.60
N TYR A 112 -15.43 1.24 16.76
CA TYR A 112 -16.20 1.80 15.66
C TYR A 112 -15.30 2.42 14.58
N PHE A 113 -14.27 3.17 14.98
CA PHE A 113 -13.26 3.69 14.04
C PHE A 113 -12.56 2.57 13.27
N ARG A 114 -12.12 1.51 13.97
CA ARG A 114 -11.41 0.39 13.33
C ARG A 114 -12.28 -0.40 12.36
N VAL A 115 -13.57 -0.52 12.63
CA VAL A 115 -14.52 -1.12 11.68
C VAL A 115 -14.61 -0.30 10.41
N ASN A 116 -14.78 1.02 10.52
CA ASN A 116 -14.85 1.90 9.34
C ASN A 116 -13.52 1.97 8.58
N GLU A 117 -12.38 2.00 9.29
CA GLU A 117 -11.05 1.88 8.68
C GLU A 117 -10.95 0.59 7.82
N SER A 118 -11.40 -0.54 8.36
CA SER A 118 -11.36 -1.82 7.64
C SER A 118 -12.30 -1.87 6.44
N LEU A 119 -13.49 -1.28 6.55
CA LEU A 119 -14.44 -1.17 5.42
C LEU A 119 -13.86 -0.31 4.29
N LEU A 120 -13.29 0.85 4.62
CA LEU A 120 -12.65 1.72 3.64
C LEU A 120 -11.43 1.05 2.98
N VAL A 121 -10.59 0.38 3.75
CA VAL A 121 -9.43 -0.36 3.22
C VAL A 121 -9.89 -1.44 2.25
N LYS A 122 -10.92 -2.21 2.60
CA LYS A 122 -11.51 -3.24 1.73
C LYS A 122 -12.05 -2.63 0.44
N GLU A 123 -12.77 -1.51 0.52
CA GLU A 123 -13.31 -0.81 -0.63
C GLU A 123 -12.19 -0.31 -1.55
N LEU A 124 -11.22 0.44 -1.03
CA LEU A 124 -10.10 0.95 -1.82
C LEU A 124 -9.31 -0.18 -2.48
N SER A 125 -9.05 -1.26 -1.76
CA SER A 125 -8.31 -2.42 -2.29
C SER A 125 -9.05 -3.16 -3.39
N SER A 126 -10.39 -3.16 -3.36
CA SER A 126 -11.20 -3.86 -4.36
C SER A 126 -11.57 -3.02 -5.58
N THR A 127 -11.61 -1.69 -5.43
CA THR A 127 -12.12 -0.78 -6.48
C THR A 127 -11.05 0.11 -7.10
N LYS A 128 -9.91 0.32 -6.42
CA LYS A 128 -8.84 1.21 -6.92
C LYS A 128 -7.64 0.41 -7.40
N PHE A 129 -7.14 0.82 -8.55
CA PHE A 129 -5.95 0.30 -9.20
C PHE A 129 -5.05 1.47 -9.57
N SER A 130 -3.76 1.21 -9.77
CA SER A 130 -2.81 2.25 -10.18
C SER A 130 -2.86 3.50 -9.29
N SER A 131 -2.93 3.31 -7.97
CA SER A 131 -3.15 4.38 -7.00
C SER A 131 -2.10 4.39 -5.90
N ILE A 132 -1.89 5.55 -5.30
CA ILE A 132 -1.10 5.71 -4.07
C ILE A 132 -2.09 5.75 -2.90
N ILE A 133 -1.93 4.83 -1.94
CA ILE A 133 -2.79 4.75 -0.76
C ILE A 133 -1.95 5.04 0.49
N SER A 134 -2.18 6.18 1.12
CA SER A 134 -1.63 6.52 2.44
C SER A 134 -2.57 6.02 3.52
N THR A 135 -2.07 5.20 4.44
CA THR A 135 -2.90 4.57 5.47
C THR A 135 -2.74 5.23 6.84
N GLY A 136 -3.77 5.08 7.68
CA GLY A 136 -3.65 5.38 9.11
C GLY A 136 -2.58 4.51 9.78
N GLY A 137 -1.90 5.06 10.79
CA GLY A 137 -0.81 4.35 11.50
C GLY A 137 -1.25 3.09 12.25
N GLY A 138 -2.55 2.84 12.38
CA GLY A 138 -3.08 1.66 13.05
C GLY A 138 -3.62 0.58 12.11
N VAL A 139 -3.56 0.78 10.81
CA VAL A 139 -4.08 -0.16 9.81
C VAL A 139 -3.51 -1.58 9.96
N ILE A 140 -2.25 -1.66 10.41
CA ILE A 140 -1.50 -2.92 10.61
C ILE A 140 -1.98 -3.75 11.81
N LEU A 141 -2.81 -3.19 12.69
CA LEU A 141 -3.34 -3.89 13.86
C LEU A 141 -4.42 -4.92 13.50
N ASN A 142 -5.01 -4.80 12.31
CA ASN A 142 -5.93 -5.79 11.76
C ASN A 142 -5.28 -6.48 10.56
N VAL A 143 -5.00 -7.78 10.67
CA VAL A 143 -4.38 -8.58 9.61
C VAL A 143 -5.23 -8.63 8.32
N GLU A 144 -6.55 -8.56 8.44
CA GLU A 144 -7.45 -8.52 7.28
C GLU A 144 -7.23 -7.27 6.41
N ASN A 145 -6.92 -6.12 7.03
CA ASN A 145 -6.56 -4.92 6.30
C ASN A 145 -5.32 -5.15 5.43
N ILE A 146 -4.31 -5.82 5.99
CA ILE A 146 -3.08 -6.15 5.27
C ILE A 146 -3.38 -7.11 4.12
N ASN A 147 -4.23 -8.12 4.35
CA ASN A 147 -4.64 -9.05 3.32
C ASN A 147 -5.34 -8.33 2.16
N TYR A 148 -6.25 -7.40 2.45
CA TYR A 148 -6.88 -6.58 1.42
C TYR A 148 -5.87 -5.71 0.66
N LEU A 149 -5.01 -4.99 1.37
CA LEU A 149 -4.02 -4.11 0.75
C LEU A 149 -3.03 -4.87 -0.16
N LYS A 150 -2.65 -6.09 0.23
CA LYS A 150 -1.75 -6.96 -0.56
C LYS A 150 -2.41 -7.60 -1.78
N GLN A 151 -3.74 -7.53 -1.94
CA GLN A 151 -4.42 -8.14 -3.10
C GLN A 151 -3.96 -7.54 -4.43
N ASN A 152 -3.75 -6.24 -4.48
CA ASN A 152 -3.32 -5.50 -5.67
C ASN A 152 -2.33 -4.37 -5.34
N GLY A 153 -1.71 -4.39 -4.17
CA GLY A 153 -0.81 -3.35 -3.69
C GLY A 153 0.54 -3.87 -3.23
N ILE A 154 1.57 -3.02 -3.37
CA ILE A 154 2.88 -3.17 -2.76
C ILE A 154 2.89 -2.34 -1.49
N ILE A 155 3.21 -2.97 -0.37
CA ILE A 155 3.25 -2.30 0.92
C ILE A 155 4.66 -1.74 1.17
N ILE A 156 4.76 -0.43 1.26
CA ILE A 156 6.00 0.29 1.58
C ILE A 156 5.92 0.82 3.00
N TYR A 157 6.84 0.39 3.83
CA TYR A 157 7.00 0.91 5.19
C TYR A 157 7.97 2.09 5.20
N LEU A 158 7.50 3.25 5.66
CA LEU A 158 8.34 4.41 5.94
C LEU A 158 8.86 4.32 7.38
N ASP A 159 10.06 3.78 7.55
CA ASP A 159 10.72 3.61 8.85
C ASP A 159 11.39 4.91 9.27
N ALA A 160 10.78 5.63 10.20
CA ALA A 160 11.33 6.83 10.80
C ALA A 160 11.60 6.58 12.28
N THR A 161 12.75 7.02 12.76
CA THR A 161 13.13 6.90 14.19
C THR A 161 12.21 7.71 15.08
N THR A 162 12.09 7.32 16.35
CA THR A 162 11.29 8.06 17.32
C THR A 162 11.76 9.50 17.49
N SER A 163 13.06 9.78 17.35
CA SER A 163 13.60 11.13 17.36
C SER A 163 13.04 11.96 16.19
N THR A 164 13.07 11.41 14.97
CA THR A 164 12.52 12.06 13.78
C THR A 164 11.00 12.29 13.91
N LEU A 165 10.28 11.30 14.43
CA LEU A 165 8.83 11.40 14.63
C LEU A 165 8.47 12.49 15.65
N LYS A 166 9.22 12.57 16.76
CA LYS A 166 9.05 13.61 17.78
C LYS A 166 9.30 15.01 17.25
N ASN A 167 10.32 15.18 16.40
CA ASN A 167 10.63 16.45 15.78
C ASN A 167 9.57 16.92 14.75
N ARG A 168 8.84 15.96 14.15
CA ARG A 168 7.77 16.22 13.16
C ARG A 168 6.38 16.28 13.79
N CYS A 169 6.28 16.01 15.08
CA CYS A 169 5.01 15.87 15.78
C CYS A 169 4.29 17.21 15.92
N ASN A 170 3.02 17.24 15.48
CA ASN A 170 2.05 18.26 15.85
C ASN A 170 0.87 17.57 16.58
N PHE A 171 0.70 17.85 17.88
CA PHE A 171 -0.29 17.16 18.71
C PHE A 171 -1.75 17.50 18.38
N GLU A 172 -2.00 18.57 17.63
CA GLU A 172 -3.36 19.02 17.33
C GLU A 172 -4.12 18.05 16.41
N ASP A 173 -3.42 17.25 15.60
CA ASP A 173 -4.02 16.45 14.53
C ASP A 173 -4.19 14.95 14.86
N ARG A 174 -3.73 14.47 16.03
CA ARG A 174 -3.66 13.02 16.31
C ARG A 174 -4.15 12.64 17.70
N PRO A 175 -5.42 12.25 17.85
CA PRO A 175 -6.06 12.01 19.14
C PRO A 175 -5.46 10.88 19.98
N LEU A 176 -4.77 9.91 19.35
CA LEU A 176 -4.14 8.77 20.05
C LEU A 176 -2.71 9.04 20.53
N ILE A 177 -2.10 10.16 20.16
CA ILE A 177 -0.76 10.57 20.60
C ILE A 177 -0.93 11.92 21.30
N LYS A 178 -1.06 11.89 22.62
CA LYS A 178 -1.31 13.07 23.46
C LYS A 178 -0.02 13.66 24.03
N SER A 179 1.07 12.89 23.99
CA SER A 179 2.36 13.30 24.53
C SER A 179 3.52 12.71 23.71
N ILE A 180 4.71 13.32 23.85
CA ILE A 180 5.94 12.82 23.21
C ILE A 180 6.26 11.38 23.66
N ASN A 181 5.95 11.01 24.89
CA ASN A 181 6.21 9.67 25.42
C ASN A 181 5.31 8.61 24.79
N ASP A 182 4.12 8.96 24.31
CA ASP A 182 3.24 8.03 23.62
C ASP A 182 3.85 7.55 22.30
N ILE A 183 4.71 8.35 21.67
CA ILE A 183 5.39 8.00 20.41
C ILE A 183 6.27 6.77 20.62
N ASP A 184 7.09 6.76 21.69
CA ASP A 184 7.99 5.61 21.97
C ASP A 184 7.19 4.34 22.28
N LYS A 185 6.11 4.47 23.05
CA LYS A 185 5.24 3.34 23.36
C LYS A 185 4.61 2.75 22.10
N VAL A 186 3.95 3.58 21.29
CA VAL A 186 3.29 3.14 20.04
C VAL A 186 4.30 2.60 19.04
N TYR A 187 5.50 3.19 18.98
CA TYR A 187 6.59 2.71 18.12
C TYR A 187 7.02 1.29 18.49
N ASN A 188 7.29 1.05 19.77
CA ASN A 188 7.71 -0.27 20.25
C ASN A 188 6.64 -1.35 20.04
N GLU A 189 5.35 -0.99 20.16
CA GLU A 189 4.23 -1.91 19.93
C GLU A 189 4.04 -2.25 18.44
N ARG A 190 4.43 -1.36 17.51
CA ARG A 190 4.03 -1.47 16.09
C ARG A 190 5.18 -1.74 15.13
N LYS A 191 6.41 -1.41 15.49
CA LYS A 191 7.57 -1.52 14.59
C LYS A 191 7.68 -2.90 13.95
N THR A 192 7.66 -3.95 14.75
CA THR A 192 7.76 -5.34 14.27
C THR A 192 6.63 -5.74 13.33
N LEU A 193 5.42 -5.17 13.52
CA LEU A 193 4.29 -5.41 12.62
C LEU A 193 4.47 -4.68 11.29
N TYR A 194 4.96 -3.44 11.28
CA TYR A 194 5.27 -2.75 10.04
C TYR A 194 6.34 -3.50 9.25
N GLU A 195 7.43 -3.91 9.89
CA GLU A 195 8.51 -4.68 9.28
C GLU A 195 8.01 -6.02 8.71
N LYS A 196 7.16 -6.72 9.47
CA LYS A 196 6.58 -8.01 9.05
C LYS A 196 5.72 -7.91 7.81
N TYR A 197 4.96 -6.82 7.66
CA TYR A 197 3.96 -6.70 6.59
C TYR A 197 4.46 -5.98 5.36
N ALA A 198 5.56 -5.22 5.47
CA ALA A 198 6.14 -4.49 4.36
C ALA A 198 6.73 -5.41 3.29
N ASP A 199 6.52 -5.06 2.03
CA ASP A 199 7.22 -5.64 0.89
C ASP A 199 8.53 -4.86 0.62
N ILE A 200 8.54 -3.55 0.94
CA ILE A 200 9.70 -2.66 0.82
C ILE A 200 9.80 -1.81 2.09
N ILE A 201 11.00 -1.69 2.65
CA ILE A 201 11.29 -0.80 3.79
C ILE A 201 12.16 0.35 3.31
N ILE A 202 11.76 1.57 3.64
CA ILE A 202 12.42 2.81 3.24
C ILE A 202 12.81 3.61 4.49
N ASP A 203 14.05 4.09 4.54
CA ASP A 203 14.50 5.01 5.59
C ASP A 203 13.75 6.36 5.48
N GLY A 204 12.79 6.56 6.37
CA GLY A 204 11.98 7.76 6.45
C GLY A 204 12.65 8.94 7.18
N ASN A 205 13.91 8.81 7.62
CA ASN A 205 14.64 9.87 8.32
C ASN A 205 15.26 10.87 7.33
N GLN A 206 15.44 10.48 6.10
CA GLN A 206 16.03 11.29 5.04
C GLN A 206 15.12 12.47 4.64
N PRO A 207 15.67 13.49 3.94
CA PRO A 207 14.88 14.54 3.30
C PRO A 207 13.80 13.95 2.37
N ILE A 208 12.63 14.56 2.33
CA ILE A 208 11.47 14.04 1.59
C ILE A 208 11.80 13.66 0.14
N ASN A 209 12.55 14.51 -0.57
CA ASN A 209 12.91 14.26 -1.97
C ASN A 209 13.80 13.02 -2.14
N GLU A 210 14.68 12.74 -1.18
CA GLU A 210 15.52 11.54 -1.21
C GLU A 210 14.70 10.29 -0.90
N VAL A 211 13.75 10.38 0.03
CA VAL A 211 12.80 9.28 0.31
C VAL A 211 11.99 8.93 -0.93
N VAL A 212 11.45 9.94 -1.64
CA VAL A 212 10.67 9.74 -2.87
C VAL A 212 11.51 9.03 -3.94
N LYS A 213 12.70 9.54 -4.24
CA LYS A 213 13.62 8.91 -5.21
C LYS A 213 13.97 7.48 -4.83
N THR A 214 14.22 7.22 -3.55
CA THR A 214 14.52 5.87 -3.07
C THR A 214 13.34 4.93 -3.27
N ILE A 215 12.11 5.40 -3.05
CA ILE A 215 10.90 4.63 -3.32
C ILE A 215 10.80 4.27 -4.80
N GLU A 216 11.00 5.24 -5.71
CA GLU A 216 10.92 5.00 -7.16
C GLU A 216 11.96 3.97 -7.62
N VAL A 217 13.19 4.08 -7.13
CA VAL A 217 14.25 3.10 -7.43
C VAL A 217 13.86 1.70 -6.92
N LYS A 218 13.40 1.61 -5.68
CA LYS A 218 13.00 0.33 -5.08
C LYS A 218 11.79 -0.30 -5.75
N LEU A 219 10.82 0.49 -6.21
CA LEU A 219 9.69 0.00 -6.99
C LEU A 219 10.15 -0.57 -8.33
N ASN A 220 11.06 0.11 -9.03
CA ASN A 220 11.63 -0.38 -10.26
C ASN A 220 12.40 -1.70 -10.06
N GLU A 221 13.20 -1.80 -9.00
CA GLU A 221 13.87 -3.06 -8.64
C GLU A 221 12.86 -4.17 -8.34
N TYR A 222 11.79 -3.88 -7.61
CA TYR A 222 10.77 -4.86 -7.22
C TYR A 222 10.03 -5.45 -8.42
N PHE A 223 9.71 -4.65 -9.42
CA PHE A 223 9.01 -5.13 -10.61
C PHE A 223 9.92 -5.81 -11.64
N ASN A 224 11.22 -5.51 -11.63
CA ASN A 224 12.18 -6.10 -12.58
C ASN A 224 12.80 -7.42 -12.08
N ASN A 225 12.67 -7.75 -10.81
CA ASN A 225 13.08 -9.04 -10.23
C ASN A 225 11.96 -10.08 -10.33
#